data_7139ba5337d6235b485976000ae07274
#
_entry.id   7139ba5337d6235b485976000ae07274
#
_cell.length_a   1.000
_cell.length_b   1.000
_cell.length_c   1.000
_cell.angle_alpha   90.00
_cell.angle_beta   90.00
_cell.angle_gamma   90.00
#
_symmetry.space_group_name_H-M   'P 1'
#
loop_
_entity.id
_entity.type
_entity.pdbx_description
1 polymer ?
#
loop_
_entity_poly.entity_id
_entity_poly.type
_entity_poly.pdbx_seq_one_letter_code
_entity_poly.pdbx_strand_id
1 'polypeptide(L)'
;MSKNLAITVLTWNDWENTIKCLESIYQSTFDNFDIILVNNNSAEIHLEKIFEWSKNNIKIDDEEIIYNPNKNIKIVKVEKNTIIRDKGKKVIYLIDSKEIKNERWAVNLGCTAGLNLGYQFSLNQDYDYIARIDCDFIITKNYLENMVKTLDNDTNIVAASPKIIHGGLKNTIWWCGWYWCWGFLKFHKL
;
A
#
# COMPACT_ATOMS: atom_id res chain seq x y z
N MET A 1 6.56 9.00 -21.28
CA MET A 1 5.56 9.35 -20.24
C MET A 1 6.06 8.76 -18.93
N SER A 2 5.94 9.46 -17.80
CA SER A 2 6.33 8.87 -16.51
C SER A 2 5.32 7.74 -16.17
N LYS A 3 5.83 6.59 -15.75
CA LYS A 3 5.03 5.43 -15.37
C LYS A 3 4.17 5.73 -14.15
N ASN A 4 2.92 5.27 -14.12
CA ASN A 4 2.04 5.44 -12.98
C ASN A 4 1.93 4.14 -12.16
N LEU A 5 1.86 4.31 -10.84
CA LEU A 5 1.91 3.22 -9.87
C LEU A 5 0.64 3.20 -9.01
N ALA A 6 -0.03 2.05 -8.92
CA ALA A 6 -1.04 1.80 -7.90
C ALA A 6 -0.39 1.09 -6.70
N ILE A 7 -0.58 1.61 -5.49
CA ILE A 7 -0.06 1.03 -4.26
C ILE A 7 -1.23 0.46 -3.46
N THR A 8 -1.33 -0.86 -3.41
CA THR A 8 -2.35 -1.55 -2.61
C THR A 8 -1.90 -1.67 -1.16
N VAL A 9 -2.70 -1.11 -0.26
CA VAL A 9 -2.54 -1.22 1.21
C VAL A 9 -3.80 -1.86 1.79
N LEU A 10 -3.65 -2.96 2.51
CA LEU A 10 -4.74 -3.65 3.19
C LEU A 10 -4.74 -3.29 4.67
N THR A 11 -5.86 -2.80 5.19
CA THR A 11 -6.01 -2.47 6.62
C THR A 11 -7.13 -3.25 7.28
N TRP A 12 -6.93 -3.65 8.54
CA TRP A 12 -7.94 -4.25 9.40
C TRP A 12 -7.68 -3.93 10.86
N ASN A 13 -8.55 -3.08 11.44
CA ASN A 13 -8.51 -2.68 12.86
C ASN A 13 -7.16 -2.13 13.36
N ASP A 14 -6.38 -1.54 12.48
CA ASP A 14 -5.03 -1.03 12.77
C ASP A 14 -4.80 0.34 12.10
N TRP A 15 -5.50 1.35 12.60
CA TRP A 15 -5.40 2.70 12.05
C TRP A 15 -4.04 3.34 12.32
N GLU A 16 -3.37 3.04 13.44
CA GLU A 16 -2.11 3.66 13.82
C GLU A 16 -0.99 3.27 12.86
N ASN A 17 -0.77 1.95 12.67
CA ASN A 17 0.22 1.48 11.71
C ASN A 17 -0.17 1.84 10.28
N THR A 18 -1.46 1.76 9.92
CA THR A 18 -1.92 2.19 8.60
C THR A 18 -1.55 3.65 8.33
N ILE A 19 -1.77 4.56 9.27
CA ILE A 19 -1.40 5.98 9.09
C ILE A 19 0.12 6.14 8.99
N LYS A 20 0.91 5.44 9.80
CA LYS A 20 2.38 5.45 9.70
C LYS A 20 2.86 4.99 8.33
N CYS A 21 2.32 3.89 7.84
CA CYS A 21 2.59 3.39 6.50
C CYS A 21 2.25 4.45 5.43
N LEU A 22 1.04 5.02 5.47
CA LEU A 22 0.61 6.05 4.53
C LEU A 22 1.50 7.29 4.59
N GLU A 23 1.87 7.79 5.77
CA GLU A 23 2.83 8.91 5.91
C GLU A 23 4.16 8.60 5.25
N SER A 24 4.71 7.39 5.44
CA SER A 24 5.95 7.00 4.80
C SER A 24 5.86 6.95 3.27
N ILE A 25 4.72 6.52 2.73
CA ILE A 25 4.45 6.51 1.28
C ILE A 25 4.41 7.95 0.74
N TYR A 26 3.74 8.88 1.43
CA TYR A 26 3.67 10.29 1.02
C TYR A 26 5.02 11.02 1.06
N GLN A 27 6.01 10.49 1.80
CA GLN A 27 7.38 11.01 1.84
C GLN A 27 8.26 10.54 0.68
N SER A 28 7.74 9.67 -0.19
CA SER A 28 8.50 9.14 -1.33
C SER A 28 8.96 10.23 -2.28
N THR A 29 10.17 10.05 -2.83
CA THR A 29 10.70 10.84 -3.95
C THR A 29 10.00 10.53 -5.28
N PHE A 30 9.34 9.38 -5.38
CA PHE A 30 8.52 9.03 -6.53
C PHE A 30 7.13 9.64 -6.39
N ASP A 31 6.71 10.46 -7.35
CA ASP A 31 5.50 11.30 -7.22
C ASP A 31 4.29 10.80 -8.00
N ASN A 32 4.47 9.87 -8.94
CA ASN A 32 3.41 9.46 -9.86
C ASN A 32 2.70 8.19 -9.38
N PHE A 33 2.04 8.25 -8.23
CA PHE A 33 1.31 7.12 -7.64
C PHE A 33 -0.06 7.52 -7.10
N ASP A 34 -0.91 6.50 -6.95
CA ASP A 34 -2.13 6.54 -6.16
C ASP A 34 -2.15 5.36 -5.19
N ILE A 35 -2.92 5.49 -4.10
CA ILE A 35 -3.03 4.46 -3.08
C ILE A 35 -4.41 3.81 -3.18
N ILE A 36 -4.44 2.50 -3.25
CA ILE A 36 -5.65 1.69 -3.19
C ILE A 36 -5.74 1.10 -1.78
N LEU A 37 -6.42 1.84 -0.90
CA LEU A 37 -6.61 1.43 0.49
C LEU A 37 -7.80 0.48 0.58
N VAL A 38 -7.56 -0.77 0.93
CA VAL A 38 -8.61 -1.77 1.14
C VAL A 38 -8.91 -1.89 2.62
N ASN A 39 -10.10 -1.45 3.03
CA ASN A 39 -10.62 -1.70 4.37
C ASN A 39 -11.22 -3.11 4.43
N ASN A 40 -10.61 -4.00 5.18
CA ASN A 40 -11.02 -5.40 5.30
C ASN A 40 -12.03 -5.61 6.43
N ASN A 41 -13.13 -4.83 6.42
CA ASN A 41 -14.18 -4.87 7.44
C ASN A 41 -13.67 -4.47 8.84
N SER A 42 -12.95 -3.36 8.94
CA SER A 42 -12.57 -2.77 10.24
C SER A 42 -13.80 -2.21 10.98
N ALA A 43 -13.68 -2.08 12.30
CA ALA A 43 -14.61 -1.28 13.07
C ALA A 43 -14.56 0.18 12.61
N GLU A 44 -15.71 0.88 12.68
CA GLU A 44 -15.90 2.23 12.12
C GLU A 44 -14.86 3.24 12.63
N ILE A 45 -14.53 3.16 13.92
CA ILE A 45 -13.53 4.04 14.56
C ILE A 45 -12.18 4.04 13.83
N HIS A 46 -11.76 2.90 13.23
CA HIS A 46 -10.49 2.82 12.52
C HIS A 46 -10.51 3.63 11.22
N LEU A 47 -11.60 3.60 10.47
CA LEU A 47 -11.77 4.43 9.28
C LEU A 47 -11.92 5.90 9.63
N GLU A 48 -12.69 6.23 10.67
CA GLU A 48 -12.82 7.61 11.17
C GLU A 48 -11.46 8.23 11.48
N LYS A 49 -10.57 7.47 12.16
CA LYS A 49 -9.20 7.92 12.46
C LYS A 49 -8.38 8.20 11.20
N ILE A 50 -8.49 7.35 10.17
CA ILE A 50 -7.81 7.56 8.89
C ILE A 50 -8.36 8.81 8.18
N PHE A 51 -9.69 9.05 8.22
CA PHE A 51 -10.28 10.27 7.68
C PHE A 51 -9.86 11.52 8.44
N GLU A 52 -9.81 11.47 9.78
CA GLU A 52 -9.33 12.60 10.58
C GLU A 52 -7.84 12.89 10.33
N TRP A 53 -7.03 11.87 10.17
CA TRP A 53 -5.64 12.04 9.75
C TRP A 53 -5.52 12.75 8.39
N SER A 54 -6.33 12.37 7.41
CA SER A 54 -6.30 12.99 6.08
C SER A 54 -6.63 14.49 6.10
N LYS A 55 -7.38 14.94 7.12
CA LYS A 55 -7.72 16.35 7.39
C LYS A 55 -6.69 17.07 8.28
N ASN A 56 -5.58 16.43 8.62
CA ASN A 56 -4.56 16.92 9.57
C ASN A 56 -5.03 17.05 11.03
N ASN A 57 -6.10 16.38 11.43
CA ASN A 57 -6.59 16.39 12.82
C ASN A 57 -5.88 15.36 13.72
N ILE A 58 -5.11 14.45 13.15
CA ILE A 58 -4.28 13.47 13.87
C ILE A 58 -2.83 13.66 13.45
N LYS A 59 -1.97 13.91 14.44
CA LYS A 59 -0.52 13.93 14.28
C LYS A 59 0.04 12.58 14.70
N ILE A 60 0.96 12.06 13.89
CA ILE A 60 1.76 10.89 14.24
C ILE A 60 3.09 11.37 14.81
N ASP A 61 3.42 10.87 15.98
CA ASP A 61 4.72 11.06 16.63
C ASP A 61 5.49 9.74 16.54
N ASP A 62 6.44 9.67 15.59
CA ASP A 62 7.23 8.49 15.33
C ASP A 62 8.62 8.93 14.86
N GLU A 63 9.68 8.29 15.38
CA GLU A 63 11.06 8.67 15.11
C GLU A 63 11.46 8.48 13.63
N GLU A 64 10.80 7.57 12.92
CA GLU A 64 11.11 7.23 11.53
C GLU A 64 10.26 8.00 10.52
N ILE A 65 9.25 8.78 11.00
CA ILE A 65 8.28 9.46 10.16
C ILE A 65 8.34 10.98 10.36
N ILE A 66 8.54 11.71 9.29
CA ILE A 66 8.46 13.18 9.32
C ILE A 66 7.01 13.56 9.04
N TYR A 67 6.27 13.92 10.09
CA TYR A 67 4.90 14.38 9.92
C TYR A 67 4.83 15.68 9.11
N ASN A 68 4.02 15.69 8.04
CA ASN A 68 3.75 16.88 7.26
C ASN A 68 2.37 17.46 7.59
N PRO A 69 2.27 18.59 8.32
CA PRO A 69 1.00 19.20 8.70
C PRO A 69 0.26 19.89 7.53
N ASN A 70 0.95 20.10 6.40
CA ASN A 70 0.41 20.81 5.23
C ASN A 70 0.01 19.88 4.10
N LYS A 71 -0.12 18.56 4.38
CA LYS A 71 -0.55 17.62 3.36
C LYS A 71 -2.03 17.84 3.00
N ASN A 72 -2.30 17.78 1.71
CA ASN A 72 -3.66 17.77 1.18
C ASN A 72 -3.96 16.36 0.64
N ILE A 73 -4.47 15.49 1.52
CA ILE A 73 -4.77 14.10 1.18
C ILE A 73 -6.24 14.00 0.81
N LYS A 74 -6.48 13.58 -0.43
CA LYS A 74 -7.81 13.28 -0.94
C LYS A 74 -8.11 11.80 -0.79
N ILE A 75 -9.18 11.46 -0.07
CA ILE A 75 -9.72 10.10 0.00
C ILE A 75 -11.02 10.05 -0.81
N VAL A 76 -11.10 9.12 -1.74
CA VAL A 76 -12.25 8.87 -2.61
C VAL A 76 -12.76 7.45 -2.36
N LYS A 77 -14.00 7.31 -1.94
CA LYS A 77 -14.63 5.98 -1.85
C LYS A 77 -14.84 5.41 -3.24
N VAL A 78 -14.47 4.14 -3.41
CA VAL A 78 -14.62 3.41 -4.67
C VAL A 78 -16.02 2.80 -4.74
N GLU A 79 -16.75 3.14 -5.79
CA GLU A 79 -18.03 2.54 -6.15
C GLU A 79 -17.84 1.55 -7.31
N LYS A 80 -18.86 0.72 -7.58
CA LYS A 80 -18.81 -0.36 -8.60
C LYS A 80 -18.33 0.10 -9.99
N ASN A 81 -18.61 1.36 -10.36
CA ASN A 81 -18.26 1.92 -11.68
C ASN A 81 -17.22 3.04 -11.60
N THR A 82 -16.43 3.09 -10.53
CA THR A 82 -15.38 4.11 -10.38
C THR A 82 -14.33 3.92 -11.47
N ILE A 83 -14.09 4.99 -12.24
CA ILE A 83 -13.03 5.06 -13.26
C ILE A 83 -12.07 6.19 -12.88
N ILE A 84 -10.78 5.87 -12.79
CA ILE A 84 -9.73 6.85 -12.53
C ILE A 84 -9.23 7.39 -13.87
N ARG A 85 -9.59 8.63 -14.19
CA ARG A 85 -9.18 9.28 -15.45
C ARG A 85 -7.80 9.92 -15.36
N ASP A 86 -7.45 10.43 -14.19
CA ASP A 86 -6.19 11.16 -13.95
C ASP A 86 -5.42 10.45 -12.83
N LYS A 87 -4.48 9.61 -13.21
CA LYS A 87 -3.70 8.75 -12.32
C LYS A 87 -2.45 9.44 -11.80
N GLY A 88 -1.87 8.90 -10.72
CA GLY A 88 -0.61 9.38 -10.17
C GLY A 88 -0.72 10.75 -9.50
N LYS A 89 -1.85 11.04 -8.89
CA LYS A 89 -2.12 12.31 -8.18
C LYS A 89 -2.04 12.17 -6.67
N LYS A 90 -1.47 11.09 -6.19
CA LYS A 90 -1.38 10.78 -4.75
C LYS A 90 -2.77 10.75 -4.07
N VAL A 91 -3.79 10.26 -4.78
CA VAL A 91 -5.14 10.10 -4.24
C VAL A 91 -5.24 8.74 -3.55
N ILE A 92 -5.93 8.68 -2.42
CA ILE A 92 -6.32 7.43 -1.78
C ILE A 92 -7.70 7.03 -2.31
N TYR A 93 -7.76 5.89 -3.00
CA TYR A 93 -9.00 5.24 -3.40
C TYR A 93 -9.35 4.17 -2.38
N LEU A 94 -10.40 4.43 -1.59
CA LEU A 94 -10.84 3.54 -0.50
C LEU A 94 -11.85 2.52 -1.03
N ILE A 95 -11.47 1.25 -0.96
CA ILE A 95 -12.36 0.10 -1.17
C ILE A 95 -12.81 -0.41 0.19
N ASP A 96 -14.11 -0.36 0.48
CA ASP A 96 -14.65 -0.94 1.71
C ASP A 96 -15.25 -2.32 1.41
N SER A 97 -14.67 -3.36 2.00
CA SER A 97 -15.15 -4.74 1.79
C SER A 97 -16.58 -4.97 2.29
N LYS A 98 -17.08 -4.13 3.22
CA LYS A 98 -18.48 -4.16 3.67
C LYS A 98 -19.48 -3.82 2.57
N GLU A 99 -19.07 -2.96 1.62
CA GLU A 99 -19.94 -2.50 0.54
C GLU A 99 -19.97 -3.48 -0.64
N ILE A 100 -19.07 -4.47 -0.66
CA ILE A 100 -19.08 -5.55 -1.63
C ILE A 100 -20.16 -6.55 -1.21
N LYS A 101 -21.40 -6.25 -1.62
CA LYS A 101 -22.60 -7.05 -1.32
C LYS A 101 -22.48 -8.48 -1.84
N ASN A 102 -21.93 -9.34 -1.02
CA ASN A 102 -22.17 -10.76 -1.09
C ASN A 102 -22.41 -11.22 0.35
N GLU A 103 -23.61 -11.67 0.67
CA GLU A 103 -24.07 -12.04 2.02
C GLU A 103 -23.15 -13.06 2.74
N ARG A 104 -22.23 -13.68 2.02
CA ARG A 104 -21.19 -14.58 2.58
C ARG A 104 -20.02 -13.86 3.25
N TRP A 105 -19.81 -12.54 3.06
CA TRP A 105 -18.54 -11.85 3.36
C TRP A 105 -18.69 -10.64 4.29
N ALA A 106 -19.68 -10.65 5.20
CA ALA A 106 -19.83 -9.61 6.23
C ALA A 106 -18.72 -9.61 7.29
N VAL A 107 -17.58 -10.27 7.01
CA VAL A 107 -16.45 -10.47 7.92
C VAL A 107 -15.14 -10.12 7.21
N ASN A 108 -14.04 -10.05 7.96
CA ASN A 108 -12.71 -9.95 7.40
C ASN A 108 -12.46 -11.07 6.36
N LEU A 109 -12.10 -10.68 5.14
CA LEU A 109 -11.89 -11.60 4.01
C LEU A 109 -10.58 -12.39 4.10
N GLY A 110 -9.74 -12.10 5.11
CA GLY A 110 -8.35 -12.54 5.16
C GLY A 110 -7.43 -11.73 4.24
N CYS A 111 -6.14 -11.97 4.37
CA CYS A 111 -5.11 -11.20 3.65
C CYS A 111 -5.24 -11.34 2.13
N THR A 112 -5.29 -12.57 1.63
CA THR A 112 -5.28 -12.85 0.18
C THR A 112 -6.49 -12.28 -0.54
N ALA A 113 -7.70 -12.50 -0.02
CA ALA A 113 -8.92 -12.02 -0.67
C ALA A 113 -9.05 -10.49 -0.58
N GLY A 114 -8.66 -9.90 0.56
CA GLY A 114 -8.62 -8.44 0.70
C GLY A 114 -7.65 -7.78 -0.28
N LEU A 115 -6.42 -8.30 -0.42
CA LEU A 115 -5.46 -7.79 -1.40
C LEU A 115 -5.95 -7.96 -2.85
N ASN A 116 -6.60 -9.08 -3.17
CA ASN A 116 -7.14 -9.31 -4.51
C ASN A 116 -8.18 -8.27 -4.92
N LEU A 117 -8.94 -7.70 -4.00
CA LEU A 117 -9.84 -6.58 -4.32
C LEU A 117 -9.06 -5.36 -4.83
N GLY A 118 -7.99 -5.00 -4.13
CA GLY A 118 -7.12 -3.89 -4.55
C GLY A 118 -6.43 -4.15 -5.88
N TYR A 119 -5.93 -5.36 -6.10
CA TYR A 119 -5.28 -5.75 -7.36
C TYR A 119 -6.26 -5.75 -8.54
N GLN A 120 -7.45 -6.34 -8.39
CA GLN A 120 -8.47 -6.35 -9.43
C GLN A 120 -8.90 -4.92 -9.79
N PHE A 121 -9.09 -4.05 -8.79
CA PHE A 121 -9.39 -2.66 -9.04
C PHE A 121 -8.25 -1.99 -9.83
N SER A 122 -6.99 -2.13 -9.39
CA SER A 122 -5.83 -1.52 -10.03
C SER A 122 -5.63 -2.00 -11.48
N LEU A 123 -5.82 -3.29 -11.74
CA LEU A 123 -5.75 -3.87 -13.08
C LEU A 123 -6.83 -3.28 -14.02
N ASN A 124 -8.04 -3.10 -13.50
CA ASN A 124 -9.15 -2.50 -14.28
C ASN A 124 -8.97 -1.00 -14.53
N GLN A 125 -8.05 -0.33 -13.84
CA GLN A 125 -7.73 1.09 -14.02
C GLN A 125 -6.51 1.33 -14.91
N ASP A 126 -5.88 0.27 -15.45
CA ASP A 126 -4.78 0.38 -16.39
C ASP A 126 -3.56 1.16 -15.85
N TYR A 127 -3.12 0.82 -14.62
CA TYR A 127 -1.85 1.29 -14.07
C TYR A 127 -0.67 0.57 -14.71
N ASP A 128 0.46 1.27 -14.91
CA ASP A 128 1.69 0.68 -15.45
C ASP A 128 2.30 -0.34 -14.48
N TYR A 129 2.24 -0.03 -13.18
CA TYR A 129 2.76 -0.87 -12.10
C TYR A 129 1.77 -0.99 -10.95
N ILE A 130 1.81 -2.13 -10.28
CA ILE A 130 1.04 -2.39 -9.07
C ILE A 130 2.03 -2.82 -7.99
N ALA A 131 2.02 -2.12 -6.84
CA ALA A 131 2.78 -2.48 -5.66
C ALA A 131 1.86 -2.95 -4.53
N ARG A 132 2.40 -3.78 -3.64
CA ARG A 132 1.84 -4.10 -2.34
C ARG A 132 2.74 -3.52 -1.27
N ILE A 133 2.14 -2.84 -0.30
CA ILE A 133 2.80 -2.43 0.94
C ILE A 133 1.86 -2.84 2.09
N ASP A 134 2.35 -3.62 3.04
CA ASP A 134 1.55 -4.02 4.20
C ASP A 134 1.40 -2.81 5.14
N CYS A 135 0.25 -2.68 5.78
CA CYS A 135 -0.11 -1.47 6.54
C CYS A 135 0.76 -1.22 7.79
N ASP A 136 1.56 -2.19 8.18
CA ASP A 136 2.54 -2.14 9.28
C ASP A 136 3.99 -1.88 8.81
N PHE A 137 4.18 -1.55 7.52
CA PHE A 137 5.49 -1.25 6.96
C PHE A 137 5.73 0.27 6.87
N ILE A 138 6.96 0.69 7.17
CA ILE A 138 7.49 2.02 6.91
C ILE A 138 8.49 1.91 5.77
N ILE A 139 8.28 2.66 4.69
CA ILE A 139 9.16 2.65 3.53
C ILE A 139 10.14 3.84 3.57
N THR A 140 11.33 3.64 3.03
CA THR A 140 12.30 4.73 2.85
C THR A 140 11.89 5.63 1.68
N LYS A 141 12.33 6.89 1.70
CA LYS A 141 11.95 7.90 0.69
C LYS A 141 12.20 7.49 -0.75
N ASN A 142 13.28 6.77 -1.02
CA ASN A 142 13.67 6.34 -2.36
C ASN A 142 13.19 4.92 -2.73
N TYR A 143 12.40 4.29 -1.87
CA TYR A 143 11.94 2.92 -2.06
C TYR A 143 11.17 2.73 -3.36
N LEU A 144 10.09 3.51 -3.57
CA LEU A 144 9.25 3.38 -4.78
C LEU A 144 10.03 3.69 -6.05
N GLU A 145 10.85 4.73 -6.01
CA GLU A 145 11.69 5.10 -7.15
C GLU A 145 12.66 3.98 -7.54
N ASN A 146 13.30 3.36 -6.55
CA ASN A 146 14.23 2.24 -6.80
C ASN A 146 13.51 1.01 -7.36
N MET A 147 12.30 0.68 -6.85
CA MET A 147 11.51 -0.45 -7.37
C MET A 147 11.10 -0.21 -8.83
N VAL A 148 10.58 0.97 -9.14
CA VAL A 148 10.21 1.33 -10.52
C VAL A 148 11.42 1.31 -11.44
N LYS A 149 12.54 1.91 -11.05
CA LYS A 149 13.81 1.86 -11.84
C LYS A 149 14.30 0.45 -12.09
N THR A 150 14.16 -0.45 -11.12
CA THR A 150 14.55 -1.86 -11.28
C THR A 150 13.75 -2.53 -12.38
N LEU A 151 12.43 -2.31 -12.39
CA LEU A 151 11.53 -2.88 -13.40
C LEU A 151 11.72 -2.22 -14.79
N ASP A 152 12.00 -0.91 -14.84
CA ASP A 152 12.21 -0.19 -16.10
C ASP A 152 13.54 -0.55 -16.78
N ASN A 153 14.57 -0.89 -15.98
CA ASN A 153 15.92 -1.14 -16.52
C ASN A 153 16.08 -2.52 -17.15
N ASP A 154 15.24 -3.49 -16.84
CA ASP A 154 15.30 -4.83 -17.40
C ASP A 154 13.90 -5.41 -17.63
N THR A 155 13.52 -5.54 -18.89
CA THR A 155 12.21 -6.05 -19.32
C THR A 155 12.00 -7.53 -19.00
N ASN A 156 13.03 -8.26 -18.61
CA ASN A 156 12.91 -9.64 -18.14
C ASN A 156 12.47 -9.71 -16.65
N ILE A 157 12.58 -8.60 -15.91
CA ILE A 157 12.13 -8.53 -14.52
C ILE A 157 10.63 -8.22 -14.51
N VAL A 158 9.83 -9.18 -14.08
CA VAL A 158 8.37 -9.03 -13.97
C VAL A 158 7.90 -8.61 -12.58
N ALA A 159 8.75 -8.77 -11.56
CA ALA A 159 8.48 -8.37 -10.19
C ALA A 159 9.77 -8.04 -9.45
N ALA A 160 9.72 -7.04 -8.58
CA ALA A 160 10.82 -6.65 -7.70
C ALA A 160 10.32 -6.58 -6.26
N SER A 161 11.17 -6.94 -5.31
CA SER A 161 10.86 -6.86 -3.89
C SER A 161 12.08 -6.35 -3.11
N PRO A 162 11.87 -5.53 -2.07
CA PRO A 162 12.96 -4.98 -1.29
C PRO A 162 13.52 -5.99 -0.30
N LYS A 163 14.67 -5.65 0.26
CA LYS A 163 15.10 -6.17 1.54
C LYS A 163 14.26 -5.55 2.66
N ILE A 164 13.71 -6.38 3.55
CA ILE A 164 12.94 -5.93 4.71
C ILE A 164 13.81 -6.02 5.96
N ILE A 165 13.87 -4.93 6.72
CA ILE A 165 14.59 -4.83 7.97
C ILE A 165 13.61 -4.97 9.13
N HIS A 166 14.00 -5.63 10.20
CA HIS A 166 13.19 -5.77 11.40
C HIS A 166 13.08 -4.43 12.15
N GLY A 167 11.87 -3.93 12.38
CA GLY A 167 11.62 -2.61 12.97
C GLY A 167 12.17 -2.41 14.41
N GLY A 168 12.31 -3.47 15.20
CA GLY A 168 12.84 -3.38 16.57
C GLY A 168 14.31 -3.76 16.73
N LEU A 169 14.95 -4.30 15.70
CA LEU A 169 16.33 -4.79 15.76
C LEU A 169 17.16 -4.11 14.66
N LYS A 170 17.88 -3.06 15.02
CA LYS A 170 18.73 -2.30 14.08
C LYS A 170 19.66 -3.25 13.30
N ASN A 171 19.69 -3.07 11.97
CA ASN A 171 20.51 -3.84 11.03
C ASN A 171 20.20 -5.35 10.92
N THR A 172 19.07 -5.80 11.43
CA THR A 172 18.64 -7.18 11.27
C THR A 172 17.74 -7.31 10.05
N ILE A 173 18.16 -8.11 9.08
CA ILE A 173 17.34 -8.41 7.90
C ILE A 173 16.30 -9.44 8.33
N TRP A 174 15.02 -9.08 8.14
CA TRP A 174 13.91 -10.01 8.37
C TRP A 174 13.62 -10.85 7.13
N TRP A 175 13.73 -10.24 5.94
CA TRP A 175 13.49 -10.92 4.67
C TRP A 175 14.25 -10.25 3.52
N CYS A 176 14.80 -11.05 2.58
CA CYS A 176 15.58 -10.54 1.45
C CYS A 176 15.37 -11.29 0.14
N GLY A 177 14.27 -12.02 -0.01
CA GLY A 177 13.91 -12.67 -1.27
C GLY A 177 13.71 -14.17 -1.20
N TRP A 178 13.42 -14.73 -2.35
CA TRP A 178 13.16 -16.15 -2.59
C TRP A 178 14.03 -16.63 -3.74
N TYR A 179 14.37 -17.90 -3.73
CA TYR A 179 14.99 -18.56 -4.89
C TYR A 179 14.38 -19.93 -5.15
N TRP A 180 14.37 -20.35 -6.41
CA TRP A 180 13.97 -21.68 -6.79
C TRP A 180 15.15 -22.63 -6.66
N CYS A 181 14.95 -23.76 -6.00
CA CYS A 181 15.91 -24.83 -5.96
C CYS A 181 15.20 -26.15 -6.32
N TRP A 182 15.52 -26.71 -7.49
CA TRP A 182 15.01 -28.02 -7.95
C TRP A 182 13.47 -28.15 -7.85
N GLY A 183 12.74 -27.12 -8.25
CA GLY A 183 11.26 -27.11 -8.26
C GLY A 183 10.60 -26.80 -6.93
N PHE A 184 11.36 -26.50 -5.87
CA PHE A 184 10.82 -26.08 -4.57
C PHE A 184 11.22 -24.64 -4.26
N LEU A 185 10.26 -23.86 -3.72
CA LEU A 185 10.53 -22.56 -3.14
C LEU A 185 11.23 -22.75 -1.79
N LYS A 186 12.43 -22.21 -1.63
CA LYS A 186 13.13 -22.17 -0.34
C LYS A 186 13.22 -20.74 0.15
N PHE A 187 12.94 -20.55 1.43
CA PHE A 187 13.20 -19.29 2.11
C PHE A 187 14.69 -19.17 2.41
N HIS A 188 15.26 -18.03 2.13
CA HIS A 188 16.56 -17.67 2.67
C HIS A 188 16.35 -17.00 4.03
N LYS A 189 16.64 -17.70 5.13
CA LYS A 189 16.96 -17.06 6.40
C LYS A 189 18.45 -16.74 6.38
N LEU A 190 18.76 -15.47 6.39
CA LEU A 190 20.10 -15.00 6.70
C LEU A 190 20.29 -14.97 8.22
#